data_febfcb0f2f5dc74e0122527209b3bcea
#
_entry.id   febfcb0f2f5dc74e0122527209b3bcea
#
_cell.length_a   1.000
_cell.length_b   1.000
_cell.length_c   1.000
_cell.angle_alpha   90.00
_cell.angle_beta   90.00
_cell.angle_gamma   90.00
#
_symmetry.space_group_name_H-M   'P 1'
#
loop_
_entity.id
_entity.type
_entity.pdbx_description
1 polymer ?
#
loop_
_entity_poly.entity_id
_entity_poly.type
_entity_poly.pdbx_seq_one_letter_code
_entity_poly.pdbx_strand_id
1 'polypeptide(L)'
;KAPEVHEVGNAEDVNDYIKVDVLAEDLCKRYTARVVKNIKLAPSPKWMQHRLMTAGIRPINNIVDITNYVMTEYGQPMHAYDYDTIAGKKIVVRKAAEGEKFVTLDGQERILDSEALLICDGDKAVGLAGIMGGENSMITDDVKTMLFEAATFDGTNIRKSAKKIGLRTDAAGKFEKGLDPE
;
A
#
# COMPACT_ATOMS: atom_id res chain seq x y z
N LYS A 1 -14.38 18.56 10.22
CA LYS A 1 -13.25 19.04 11.02
C LYS A 1 -12.15 17.98 10.91
N ALA A 2 -10.93 18.38 10.52
CA ALA A 2 -9.80 17.45 10.50
C ALA A 2 -9.59 16.85 11.91
N PRO A 3 -9.22 15.57 12.03
CA PRO A 3 -8.94 14.95 13.32
C PRO A 3 -7.73 15.60 13.95
N GLU A 4 -7.69 15.59 15.27
CA GLU A 4 -6.50 15.98 16.00
C GLU A 4 -5.45 14.89 15.83
N VAL A 5 -4.27 15.26 15.33
CA VAL A 5 -3.17 14.32 15.13
C VAL A 5 -2.34 14.28 16.42
N HIS A 6 -2.37 13.13 17.08
CA HIS A 6 -1.50 12.88 18.22
C HIS A 6 -0.23 12.19 17.72
N GLU A 7 0.92 12.85 17.88
CA GLU A 7 2.19 12.20 17.61
C GLU A 7 2.47 11.19 18.73
N VAL A 8 2.29 9.92 18.40
CA VAL A 8 2.66 8.81 19.27
C VAL A 8 3.89 8.16 18.66
N GLY A 9 5.05 8.51 19.17
CA GLY A 9 6.32 7.96 18.74
C GLY A 9 7.27 7.78 19.92
N ASN A 10 8.30 6.98 19.74
CA ASN A 10 9.34 6.72 20.73
C ASN A 10 10.63 7.49 20.46
N ALA A 11 10.58 8.53 19.63
CA ALA A 11 11.72 9.34 19.19
C ALA A 11 12.82 8.58 18.39
N GLU A 12 12.53 7.35 17.92
CA GLU A 12 13.44 6.64 17.01
C GLU A 12 13.26 7.18 15.58
N ASP A 13 14.36 7.32 14.84
CA ASP A 13 14.31 7.76 13.44
C ASP A 13 13.84 6.59 12.55
N VAL A 14 12.81 6.82 11.74
CA VAL A 14 12.31 5.83 10.77
C VAL A 14 13.38 5.42 9.75
N ASN A 15 14.33 6.31 9.44
CA ASN A 15 15.43 6.04 8.53
C ASN A 15 16.41 4.96 9.05
N ASP A 16 16.40 4.67 10.35
CA ASP A 16 17.14 3.55 10.92
C ASP A 16 16.48 2.19 10.65
N TYR A 17 15.19 2.22 10.28
CA TYR A 17 14.38 1.02 10.03
C TYR A 17 14.18 0.71 8.56
N ILE A 18 13.90 1.71 7.75
CA ILE A 18 13.53 1.53 6.35
C ILE A 18 14.12 2.64 5.49
N LYS A 19 14.63 2.26 4.33
CA LYS A 19 15.06 3.21 3.28
C LYS A 19 14.05 3.20 2.16
N VAL A 20 13.77 4.35 1.58
CA VAL A 20 12.85 4.50 0.46
C VAL A 20 13.56 5.20 -0.69
N ASP A 21 13.66 4.52 -1.84
CA ASP A 21 14.18 5.07 -3.08
C ASP A 21 13.06 5.15 -4.11
N VAL A 22 12.74 6.34 -4.58
CA VAL A 22 11.79 6.55 -5.68
C VAL A 22 12.57 6.76 -6.97
N LEU A 23 12.67 5.72 -7.81
CA LEU A 23 13.38 5.80 -9.10
C LEU A 23 12.46 6.31 -10.22
N ALA A 24 11.15 6.17 -10.07
CA ALA A 24 10.15 6.63 -11.03
C ALA A 24 9.45 7.91 -10.50
N GLU A 25 10.21 8.99 -10.32
CA GLU A 25 9.71 10.26 -9.78
C GLU A 25 8.61 10.91 -10.65
N ASP A 26 8.60 10.60 -11.95
CA ASP A 26 7.57 11.02 -12.88
C ASP A 26 6.20 10.39 -12.55
N LEU A 27 6.17 9.18 -12.02
CA LEU A 27 4.97 8.41 -11.72
C LEU A 27 4.62 8.35 -10.23
N CYS A 28 5.58 8.60 -9.34
CA CYS A 28 5.38 8.63 -7.89
C CYS A 28 5.81 9.98 -7.33
N LYS A 29 4.87 10.87 -7.08
CA LYS A 29 5.15 12.24 -6.62
C LYS A 29 5.48 12.31 -5.14
N ARG A 30 4.94 11.39 -4.35
CA ARG A 30 5.22 11.27 -2.92
C ARG A 30 5.09 9.82 -2.50
N TYR A 31 6.00 9.36 -1.68
CA TYR A 31 5.93 8.08 -1.00
C TYR A 31 6.24 8.27 0.47
N THR A 32 5.33 7.89 1.33
CA THR A 32 5.52 7.94 2.78
C THR A 32 5.44 6.53 3.36
N ALA A 33 6.32 6.26 4.30
CA ALA A 33 6.38 4.99 5.00
C ALA A 33 6.41 5.22 6.52
N ARG A 34 5.68 4.40 7.27
CA ARG A 34 5.68 4.43 8.73
C ARG A 34 5.80 3.02 9.28
N VAL A 35 6.75 2.84 10.19
CA VAL A 35 6.93 1.57 10.90
C VAL A 35 6.16 1.60 12.20
N VAL A 36 5.37 0.56 12.47
CA VAL A 36 4.61 0.40 13.72
C VAL A 36 4.96 -0.97 14.31
N LYS A 37 5.48 -0.96 15.54
CA LYS A 37 5.92 -2.15 16.26
C LYS A 37 4.84 -2.66 17.23
N ASN A 38 5.05 -3.88 17.74
CA ASN A 38 4.20 -4.53 18.72
C ASN A 38 2.74 -4.68 18.25
N ILE A 39 2.57 -4.96 16.96
CA ILE A 39 1.27 -5.23 16.38
C ILE A 39 0.70 -6.53 16.97
N LYS A 40 -0.59 -6.50 17.25
CA LYS A 40 -1.40 -7.68 17.53
C LYS A 40 -2.59 -7.69 16.58
N LEU A 41 -2.60 -8.67 15.69
CA LEU A 41 -3.71 -8.86 14.78
C LEU A 41 -4.97 -9.24 15.57
N ALA A 42 -6.07 -8.55 15.36
CA ALA A 42 -7.33 -8.73 16.06
C ALA A 42 -8.49 -8.18 15.24
N PRO A 43 -9.73 -8.53 15.55
CA PRO A 43 -10.89 -7.82 15.01
C PRO A 43 -10.84 -6.33 15.35
N SER A 44 -11.25 -5.49 14.43
CA SER A 44 -11.36 -4.05 14.65
C SER A 44 -12.39 -3.70 15.72
N PRO A 45 -12.31 -2.53 16.36
CA PRO A 45 -13.34 -2.04 17.23
C PRO A 45 -14.71 -2.01 16.54
N LYS A 46 -15.78 -2.33 17.26
CA LYS A 46 -17.15 -2.44 16.70
C LYS A 46 -17.61 -1.17 15.98
N TRP A 47 -17.23 0.01 16.48
CA TRP A 47 -17.58 1.27 15.84
C TRP A 47 -16.98 1.38 14.42
N MET A 48 -15.72 0.93 14.22
CA MET A 48 -15.06 0.91 12.92
C MET A 48 -15.70 -0.12 12.00
N GLN A 49 -15.95 -1.33 12.49
CA GLN A 49 -16.66 -2.37 11.74
C GLN A 49 -18.02 -1.87 11.23
N HIS A 50 -18.83 -1.21 12.09
CA HIS A 50 -20.12 -0.69 11.68
C HIS A 50 -20.01 0.38 10.60
N ARG A 51 -19.05 1.31 10.71
CA ARG A 51 -18.83 2.34 9.69
C ARG A 51 -18.40 1.75 8.35
N LEU A 52 -17.47 0.78 8.36
CA LEU A 52 -17.06 0.07 7.15
C LEU A 52 -18.22 -0.67 6.50
N MET A 53 -19.01 -1.42 7.28
CA MET A 53 -20.21 -2.10 6.77
C MET A 53 -21.23 -1.13 6.17
N THR A 54 -21.43 0.02 6.78
CA THR A 54 -22.32 1.07 6.25
C THR A 54 -21.81 1.61 4.92
N ALA A 55 -20.49 1.66 4.73
CA ALA A 55 -19.85 2.03 3.46
C ALA A 55 -19.77 0.87 2.45
N GLY A 56 -20.36 -0.31 2.76
CA GLY A 56 -20.34 -1.49 1.90
C GLY A 56 -19.03 -2.30 1.95
N ILE A 57 -18.17 -2.04 2.93
CA ILE A 57 -16.88 -2.72 3.10
C ILE A 57 -17.00 -3.77 4.19
N ARG A 58 -16.63 -5.02 3.87
CA ARG A 58 -16.61 -6.12 4.84
C ARG A 58 -15.37 -5.98 5.75
N PRO A 59 -15.54 -5.90 7.09
CA PRO A 59 -14.42 -5.94 8.02
C PRO A 59 -13.68 -7.28 7.97
N ILE A 60 -12.36 -7.24 8.11
CA ILE A 60 -11.47 -8.40 8.07
C ILE A 60 -10.68 -8.49 9.37
N ASN A 61 -9.76 -7.56 9.60
CA ASN A 61 -8.95 -7.43 10.80
C ASN A 61 -8.53 -5.96 10.99
N ASN A 62 -8.01 -5.62 12.15
CA ASN A 62 -7.67 -4.25 12.51
C ASN A 62 -6.71 -3.57 11.51
N ILE A 63 -5.78 -4.28 10.90
CA ILE A 63 -4.81 -3.69 9.96
C ILE A 63 -5.51 -3.34 8.64
N VAL A 64 -6.17 -4.32 8.03
CA VAL A 64 -6.90 -4.12 6.77
C VAL A 64 -8.04 -3.12 6.94
N ASP A 65 -8.74 -3.17 8.06
CA ASP A 65 -9.85 -2.27 8.34
C ASP A 65 -9.39 -0.83 8.53
N ILE A 66 -8.23 -0.59 9.18
CA ILE A 66 -7.65 0.75 9.30
C ILE A 66 -7.32 1.32 7.92
N THR A 67 -6.68 0.56 7.04
CA THR A 67 -6.34 1.04 5.69
C THR A 67 -7.60 1.34 4.86
N ASN A 68 -8.61 0.47 4.95
CA ASN A 68 -9.90 0.68 4.29
C ASN A 68 -10.67 1.86 4.88
N TYR A 69 -10.58 2.06 6.20
CA TYR A 69 -11.24 3.19 6.88
C TYR A 69 -10.63 4.52 6.43
N VAL A 70 -9.30 4.62 6.43
CA VAL A 70 -8.58 5.83 5.96
C VAL A 70 -8.91 6.10 4.49
N MET A 71 -8.86 5.08 3.63
CA MET A 71 -9.21 5.23 2.23
C MET A 71 -10.65 5.72 2.03
N THR A 72 -11.58 5.26 2.86
CA THR A 72 -13.01 5.64 2.76
C THR A 72 -13.26 7.05 3.27
N GLU A 73 -12.64 7.43 4.38
CA GLU A 73 -12.85 8.73 5.03
C GLU A 73 -12.09 9.86 4.35
N TYR A 74 -10.82 9.61 3.94
CA TYR A 74 -9.93 10.64 3.38
C TYR A 74 -9.66 10.50 1.89
N GLY A 75 -10.06 9.39 1.28
CA GLY A 75 -9.78 9.13 -0.12
C GLY A 75 -8.35 8.62 -0.40
N GLN A 76 -7.49 8.52 0.63
CA GLN A 76 -6.10 8.09 0.52
C GLN A 76 -5.99 6.57 0.67
N PRO A 77 -5.71 5.81 -0.42
CA PRO A 77 -5.40 4.41 -0.28
C PRO A 77 -4.09 4.20 0.48
N MET A 78 -4.08 3.18 1.33
CA MET A 78 -2.90 2.77 2.07
C MET A 78 -2.63 1.29 1.84
N HIS A 79 -1.36 0.91 1.90
CA HIS A 79 -0.96 -0.49 1.95
C HIS A 79 -0.19 -0.78 3.24
N ALA A 80 -0.23 -2.04 3.66
CA ALA A 80 0.45 -2.49 4.85
C ALA A 80 1.25 -3.76 4.54
N TYR A 81 2.55 -3.74 4.84
CA TYR A 81 3.46 -4.86 4.66
C TYR A 81 3.90 -5.40 6.02
N ASP A 82 4.08 -6.71 6.13
CA ASP A 82 4.86 -7.26 7.22
C ASP A 82 6.32 -6.78 7.07
N TYR A 83 6.76 -5.92 7.99
CA TYR A 83 8.09 -5.33 7.96
C TYR A 83 9.21 -6.39 7.95
N ASP A 84 8.99 -7.51 8.64
CA ASP A 84 10.02 -8.54 8.77
C ASP A 84 10.27 -9.28 7.45
N THR A 85 9.29 -9.28 6.53
CA THR A 85 9.40 -9.88 5.19
C THR A 85 10.06 -8.96 4.15
N ILE A 86 10.23 -7.67 4.45
CA ILE A 86 10.86 -6.69 3.53
C ILE A 86 12.36 -6.92 3.47
N ALA A 87 12.84 -7.45 2.34
CA ALA A 87 14.24 -7.73 2.11
C ALA A 87 15.08 -6.44 2.10
N GLY A 88 16.25 -6.49 2.74
CA GLY A 88 17.17 -5.36 2.82
C GLY A 88 16.63 -4.13 3.56
N LYS A 89 15.44 -4.23 4.19
CA LYS A 89 14.76 -3.11 4.85
C LYS A 89 14.73 -1.86 3.97
N LYS A 90 14.32 -2.08 2.74
CA LYS A 90 14.31 -1.08 1.69
C LYS A 90 13.05 -1.19 0.84
N ILE A 91 12.51 -0.04 0.45
CA ILE A 91 11.47 0.07 -0.57
C ILE A 91 12.06 0.80 -1.78
N VAL A 92 11.81 0.26 -2.95
CA VAL A 92 12.20 0.85 -4.25
C VAL A 92 10.97 0.98 -5.12
N VAL A 93 10.63 2.21 -5.48
CA VAL A 93 9.53 2.48 -6.42
C VAL A 93 10.12 2.62 -7.82
N ARG A 94 9.83 1.68 -8.71
CA ARG A 94 10.38 1.63 -10.07
C ARG A 94 9.37 1.22 -11.13
N LYS A 95 9.67 1.51 -12.37
CA LYS A 95 8.95 0.91 -13.49
C LYS A 95 9.30 -0.58 -13.63
N ALA A 96 8.34 -1.36 -14.10
CA ALA A 96 8.58 -2.76 -14.44
C ALA A 96 9.50 -2.89 -15.67
N ALA A 97 10.15 -4.03 -15.83
CA ALA A 97 10.75 -4.39 -17.10
C ALA A 97 9.66 -4.88 -18.07
N GLU A 98 9.91 -4.76 -19.37
CA GLU A 98 8.99 -5.30 -20.39
C GLU A 98 8.88 -6.83 -20.22
N GLY A 99 7.64 -7.32 -20.06
CA GLY A 99 7.38 -8.74 -19.86
C GLY A 99 7.65 -9.23 -18.43
N GLU A 100 7.92 -8.34 -17.46
CA GLU A 100 8.11 -8.73 -16.06
C GLU A 100 6.85 -9.40 -15.51
N LYS A 101 7.04 -10.56 -14.88
CA LYS A 101 5.95 -11.34 -14.27
C LYS A 101 5.79 -10.96 -12.81
N PHE A 102 4.55 -10.77 -12.41
CA PHE A 102 4.19 -10.45 -11.02
C PHE A 102 2.91 -11.18 -10.61
N VAL A 103 2.92 -11.82 -9.45
CA VAL A 103 1.73 -12.48 -8.89
C VAL A 103 1.07 -11.55 -7.89
N THR A 104 -0.17 -11.16 -8.19
CA THR A 104 -0.99 -10.29 -7.34
C THR A 104 -1.65 -11.08 -6.20
N LEU A 105 -2.15 -10.38 -5.16
CA LEU A 105 -2.80 -10.97 -3.97
C LEU A 105 -3.98 -11.91 -4.29
N ASP A 106 -4.57 -11.79 -5.48
CA ASP A 106 -5.63 -12.69 -5.96
C ASP A 106 -5.08 -14.00 -6.57
N GLY A 107 -3.76 -14.24 -6.47
CA GLY A 107 -3.08 -15.42 -6.98
C GLY A 107 -2.91 -15.47 -8.50
N GLN A 108 -3.17 -14.36 -9.19
CA GLN A 108 -3.05 -14.29 -10.65
C GLN A 108 -1.67 -13.79 -11.09
N GLU A 109 -1.02 -14.54 -11.98
CA GLU A 109 0.19 -14.06 -12.66
C GLU A 109 -0.18 -13.00 -13.69
N ARG A 110 0.47 -11.84 -13.60
CA ARG A 110 0.32 -10.71 -14.51
C ARG A 110 1.62 -10.52 -15.28
N ILE A 111 1.51 -10.32 -16.59
CA ILE A 111 2.64 -9.91 -17.43
C ILE A 111 2.57 -8.40 -17.56
N LEU A 112 3.60 -7.73 -17.09
CA LEU A 112 3.67 -6.27 -17.02
C LEU A 112 4.44 -5.72 -18.22
N ASP A 113 4.16 -4.48 -18.54
CA ASP A 113 4.97 -3.69 -19.48
C ASP A 113 5.83 -2.66 -18.75
N SER A 114 6.68 -1.99 -19.48
CA SER A 114 7.60 -0.97 -18.96
C SER A 114 6.91 0.30 -18.42
N GLU A 115 5.60 0.45 -18.59
CA GLU A 115 4.83 1.56 -18.02
C GLU A 115 4.24 1.21 -16.65
N ALA A 116 4.16 -0.06 -16.28
CA ALA A 116 3.64 -0.48 -14.99
C ALA A 116 4.58 -0.05 -13.85
N LEU A 117 4.00 0.50 -12.79
CA LEU A 117 4.75 0.95 -11.62
C LEU A 117 4.74 -0.13 -10.53
N LEU A 118 5.91 -0.47 -10.01
CA LEU A 118 6.10 -1.49 -8.99
C LEU A 118 6.64 -0.89 -7.70
N ILE A 119 6.15 -1.44 -6.59
CA ILE A 119 6.78 -1.33 -5.28
C ILE A 119 7.64 -2.58 -5.10
N CYS A 120 8.92 -2.39 -4.86
CA CYS A 120 9.89 -3.46 -4.65
C CYS A 120 10.50 -3.35 -3.26
N ASP A 121 10.95 -4.46 -2.72
CA ASP A 121 11.88 -4.48 -1.59
C ASP A 121 13.35 -4.49 -2.10
N GLY A 122 14.29 -4.90 -1.28
CA GLY A 122 15.70 -4.99 -1.67
C GLY A 122 16.02 -6.11 -2.67
N ASP A 123 15.07 -6.99 -2.98
CA ASP A 123 15.28 -8.20 -3.77
C ASP A 123 14.27 -8.33 -4.92
N LYS A 124 12.98 -8.10 -4.66
CA LYS A 124 11.88 -8.40 -5.60
C LYS A 124 10.73 -7.39 -5.53
N ALA A 125 9.83 -7.47 -6.51
CA ALA A 125 8.56 -6.74 -6.47
C ALA A 125 7.64 -7.32 -5.38
N VAL A 126 7.03 -6.43 -4.58
CA VAL A 126 6.10 -6.76 -3.49
C VAL A 126 4.72 -6.14 -3.68
N GLY A 127 4.56 -5.25 -4.65
CA GLY A 127 3.28 -4.62 -4.96
C GLY A 127 3.24 -4.01 -6.36
N LEU A 128 2.06 -4.04 -6.96
CA LEU A 128 1.74 -3.27 -8.15
C LEU A 128 1.16 -1.93 -7.67
N ALA A 129 1.94 -0.88 -7.83
CA ALA A 129 1.70 0.42 -7.22
C ALA A 129 0.30 0.96 -7.51
N GLY A 130 -0.42 1.33 -6.46
CA GLY A 130 -1.76 1.91 -6.54
C GLY A 130 -2.86 0.98 -7.06
N ILE A 131 -2.56 -0.30 -7.31
CA ILE A 131 -3.52 -1.27 -7.85
C ILE A 131 -3.72 -2.41 -6.86
N MET A 132 -2.70 -3.23 -6.60
CA MET A 132 -2.81 -4.38 -5.69
C MET A 132 -1.45 -4.84 -5.17
N GLY A 133 -1.39 -5.28 -3.92
CA GLY A 133 -0.21 -5.90 -3.34
C GLY A 133 0.16 -7.22 -4.02
N GLY A 134 1.37 -7.71 -3.78
CA GLY A 134 1.82 -9.01 -4.23
C GLY A 134 1.42 -10.14 -3.28
N GLU A 135 1.22 -11.34 -3.81
CA GLU A 135 0.97 -12.55 -3.02
C GLU A 135 2.07 -12.75 -1.97
N ASN A 136 3.32 -12.44 -2.33
CA ASN A 136 4.50 -12.55 -1.48
C ASN A 136 4.60 -11.49 -0.37
N SER A 137 3.66 -10.55 -0.29
CA SER A 137 3.56 -9.52 0.76
C SER A 137 2.33 -9.67 1.64
N MET A 138 1.66 -10.81 1.58
CA MET A 138 0.48 -11.11 2.40
C MET A 138 0.84 -11.08 3.89
N ILE A 139 0.00 -10.41 4.67
CA ILE A 139 0.15 -10.33 6.13
C ILE A 139 -0.28 -11.67 6.74
N THR A 140 0.57 -12.23 7.60
CA THR A 140 0.30 -13.47 8.34
C THR A 140 -0.14 -13.17 9.79
N ASP A 141 -0.73 -14.16 10.46
CA ASP A 141 -1.30 -13.98 11.81
C ASP A 141 -0.26 -13.69 12.90
N ASP A 142 1.01 -13.97 12.63
CA ASP A 142 2.14 -13.80 13.57
C ASP A 142 2.91 -12.48 13.38
N VAL A 143 2.42 -11.58 12.53
CA VAL A 143 3.03 -10.26 12.30
C VAL A 143 3.26 -9.51 13.60
N LYS A 144 4.45 -8.92 13.75
CA LYS A 144 4.87 -8.14 14.92
C LYS A 144 5.11 -6.66 14.60
N THR A 145 5.58 -6.41 13.40
CA THR A 145 5.96 -5.06 12.96
C THR A 145 5.39 -4.82 11.57
N MET A 146 4.71 -3.70 11.40
CA MET A 146 4.09 -3.30 10.14
C MET A 146 4.81 -2.11 9.53
N LEU A 147 4.96 -2.16 8.21
CA LEU A 147 5.30 -1.00 7.40
C LEU A 147 4.02 -0.52 6.69
N PHE A 148 3.54 0.66 7.06
CA PHE A 148 2.43 1.31 6.37
C PHE A 148 2.96 2.20 5.24
N GLU A 149 2.32 2.10 4.08
CA GLU A 149 2.55 2.92 2.91
C GLU A 149 1.38 3.88 2.71
N ALA A 150 1.69 5.14 2.42
CA ALA A 150 0.75 6.06 1.78
C ALA A 150 1.52 6.85 0.71
N ALA A 151 1.02 6.84 -0.51
CA ALA A 151 1.74 7.41 -1.64
C ALA A 151 0.79 8.17 -2.58
N THR A 152 1.37 9.01 -3.44
CA THR A 152 0.66 9.67 -4.54
C THR A 152 1.28 9.22 -5.85
N PHE A 153 0.52 8.46 -6.62
CA PHE A 153 0.90 7.95 -7.93
C PHE A 153 0.21 8.72 -9.06
N ASP A 154 0.82 8.76 -10.24
CA ASP A 154 0.19 9.35 -11.42
C ASP A 154 -1.10 8.61 -11.79
N GLY A 155 -2.22 9.30 -11.68
CA GLY A 155 -3.55 8.69 -11.88
C GLY A 155 -3.78 8.21 -13.31
N THR A 156 -3.18 8.85 -14.30
CA THR A 156 -3.26 8.43 -15.70
C THR A 156 -2.52 7.12 -15.92
N ASN A 157 -1.33 6.99 -15.33
CA ASN A 157 -0.55 5.76 -15.37
C ASN A 157 -1.29 4.62 -14.69
N ILE A 158 -1.79 4.82 -13.45
CA ILE A 158 -2.56 3.80 -12.71
C ILE A 158 -3.77 3.33 -13.52
N ARG A 159 -4.56 4.25 -14.10
CA ARG A 159 -5.72 3.91 -14.93
C ARG A 159 -5.33 3.06 -16.15
N LYS A 160 -4.26 3.45 -16.86
CA LYS A 160 -3.79 2.72 -18.05
C LYS A 160 -3.31 1.31 -17.67
N SER A 161 -2.48 1.20 -16.64
CA SER A 161 -1.95 -0.06 -16.15
C SER A 161 -3.07 -1.00 -15.65
N ALA A 162 -3.99 -0.50 -14.82
CA ALA A 162 -5.14 -1.27 -14.33
C ALA A 162 -6.02 -1.80 -15.48
N LYS A 163 -6.29 -0.95 -16.49
CA LYS A 163 -7.04 -1.37 -17.68
C LYS A 163 -6.31 -2.45 -18.48
N LYS A 164 -5.00 -2.30 -18.66
CA LYS A 164 -4.19 -3.21 -19.49
C LYS A 164 -4.12 -4.62 -18.90
N ILE A 165 -3.97 -4.71 -17.59
CA ILE A 165 -3.94 -6.00 -16.88
C ILE A 165 -5.34 -6.54 -16.52
N GLY A 166 -6.41 -5.79 -16.83
CA GLY A 166 -7.78 -6.18 -16.54
C GLY A 166 -8.13 -6.20 -15.04
N LEU A 167 -7.46 -5.40 -14.22
CA LEU A 167 -7.64 -5.39 -12.77
C LEU A 167 -8.08 -4.00 -12.29
N ARG A 168 -9.35 -3.89 -11.87
CA ARG A 168 -9.90 -2.66 -11.34
C ARG A 168 -10.18 -2.83 -9.84
N THR A 169 -9.45 -2.07 -9.03
CA THR A 169 -9.60 -2.06 -7.57
C THR A 169 -10.13 -0.71 -7.07
N ASP A 170 -10.64 -0.67 -5.84
CA ASP A 170 -11.08 0.58 -5.21
C ASP A 170 -9.91 1.57 -5.08
N ALA A 171 -8.72 1.08 -4.72
CA ALA A 171 -7.51 1.89 -4.64
C ALA A 171 -7.17 2.52 -5.99
N ALA A 172 -7.14 1.72 -7.08
CA ALA A 172 -6.92 2.24 -8.43
C ALA A 172 -7.95 3.31 -8.81
N GLY A 173 -9.22 3.11 -8.44
CA GLY A 173 -10.28 4.08 -8.65
C GLY A 173 -10.09 5.40 -7.89
N LYS A 174 -9.40 5.40 -6.75
CA LYS A 174 -9.03 6.63 -6.02
C LYS A 174 -7.85 7.32 -6.68
N PHE A 175 -6.78 6.59 -6.98
CA PHE A 175 -5.59 7.15 -7.62
C PHE A 175 -5.88 7.76 -8.99
N GLU A 176 -6.72 7.11 -9.83
CA GLU A 176 -7.05 7.63 -11.17
C GLU A 176 -7.73 9.01 -11.15
N LYS A 177 -8.35 9.40 -10.04
CA LYS A 177 -8.99 10.71 -9.85
C LYS A 177 -8.01 11.81 -9.43
N GLY A 178 -6.78 11.46 -9.15
CA GLY A 178 -5.76 12.34 -8.62
C GLY A 178 -5.88 12.50 -7.10
N LEU A 179 -4.77 12.28 -6.41
CA LEU A 179 -4.63 12.55 -4.98
C LEU A 179 -3.68 13.73 -4.79
N ASP A 180 -3.95 14.53 -3.77
CA ASP A 180 -3.08 15.62 -3.38
C ASP A 180 -1.78 15.04 -2.78
N PRO A 181 -0.59 15.44 -3.24
CA PRO A 181 0.67 15.01 -2.68
C PRO A 181 1.00 15.67 -1.34
N GLU A 182 0.29 16.73 -0.92
CA GLU A 182 0.43 17.42 0.36
C GLU A 182 -0.60 16.90 1.37
#